data_28eccac0ce9a047f8dbac14bea63e656
#
_entry.id   28eccac0ce9a047f8dbac14bea63e656
#
_cell.length_a   1.000
_cell.length_b   1.000
_cell.length_c   1.000
_cell.angle_alpha   90.00
_cell.angle_beta   90.00
_cell.angle_gamma   90.00
#
_symmetry.space_group_name_H-M   'P 1'
#
loop_
_entity.id
_entity.type
_entity.pdbx_description
1 polymer ?
#
loop_
_entity_poly.entity_id
_entity_poly.type
_entity_poly.pdbx_seq_one_letter_code
_entity_poly.pdbx_strand_id
1 'polypeptide(L)'
;MPAGPPIPQGPITSVTGAIAHMEAIGAALPAADGLACFNRMYLQVTQTVGTDLGQGFFADPAFMTSLDVNFANLYFAAERAAGTPAAVPLAWRPLAELRGTAGIEPIQFALAGMNAHINHDLPLALVTTCTQLGTAPSDGAHFADFQKVDALLDAAEEDIKKSFETAPELAIDHHLQAVDNLVACWAINSARDLAWQNAGVLWELRNNPVGRGLFLDGLAAATALASRLLLTAV
;
A
#
# COMPACT_ATOMS: atom_id res chain seq x y z
N MET A 1 -17.45 -24.88 0.16
CA MET A 1 -16.15 -24.55 -0.41
C MET A 1 -15.09 -25.07 0.55
N PRO A 2 -14.03 -25.78 0.12
CA PRO A 2 -12.92 -26.04 1.01
C PRO A 2 -12.35 -24.71 1.51
N ALA A 3 -12.00 -24.65 2.80
CA ALA A 3 -11.31 -23.48 3.34
C ALA A 3 -9.99 -23.26 2.56
N GLY A 4 -9.73 -22.04 2.13
CA GLY A 4 -8.47 -21.69 1.51
C GLY A 4 -7.26 -21.96 2.44
N PRO A 5 -6.03 -21.94 1.92
CA PRO A 5 -4.87 -22.11 2.76
C PRO A 5 -4.88 -21.05 3.87
N PRO A 6 -4.43 -21.40 5.09
CA PRO A 6 -4.40 -20.44 6.19
C PRO A 6 -3.43 -19.28 5.84
N ILE A 7 -3.86 -18.05 6.13
CA ILE A 7 -3.00 -16.86 5.97
C ILE A 7 -1.80 -17.01 6.91
N PRO A 8 -0.54 -16.87 6.43
CA PRO A 8 0.64 -16.94 7.26
C PRO A 8 0.63 -15.90 8.40
N GLN A 9 1.06 -16.26 9.59
CA GLN A 9 0.95 -15.38 10.79
C GLN A 9 2.24 -14.62 11.13
N GLY A 10 3.37 -14.96 10.52
CA GLY A 10 4.67 -14.34 10.77
C GLY A 10 5.05 -13.26 9.77
N PRO A 11 6.10 -12.47 10.04
CA PRO A 11 6.66 -11.56 9.05
C PRO A 11 7.28 -12.36 7.90
N ILE A 12 7.13 -11.84 6.69
CA ILE A 12 7.80 -12.39 5.50
C ILE A 12 9.25 -11.89 5.42
N THR A 13 10.09 -12.64 4.72
CA THR A 13 11.52 -12.34 4.56
C THR A 13 11.97 -12.28 3.10
N SER A 14 11.04 -12.40 2.15
CA SER A 14 11.32 -12.35 0.72
C SER A 14 10.13 -11.82 -0.06
N VAL A 15 10.38 -11.28 -1.25
CA VAL A 15 9.33 -10.82 -2.19
C VAL A 15 8.42 -11.98 -2.59
N THR A 16 8.98 -13.16 -2.86
CA THR A 16 8.17 -14.37 -3.13
C THR A 16 7.27 -14.73 -1.95
N GLY A 17 7.76 -14.55 -0.72
CA GLY A 17 6.95 -14.72 0.49
C GLY A 17 5.83 -13.68 0.60
N ALA A 18 6.07 -12.43 0.18
CA ALA A 18 5.05 -11.40 0.12
C ALA A 18 3.94 -11.77 -0.87
N ILE A 19 4.31 -12.17 -2.08
CA ILE A 19 3.37 -12.63 -3.12
C ILE A 19 2.50 -13.78 -2.61
N ALA A 20 3.12 -14.83 -2.05
CA ALA A 20 2.39 -15.99 -1.53
C ALA A 20 1.44 -15.61 -0.37
N HIS A 21 1.84 -14.67 0.49
CA HIS A 21 0.98 -14.17 1.57
C HIS A 21 -0.23 -13.39 1.02
N MET A 22 -0.02 -12.51 0.03
CA MET A 22 -1.13 -11.79 -0.61
C MET A 22 -2.08 -12.73 -1.36
N GLU A 23 -1.56 -13.77 -2.02
CA GLU A 23 -2.39 -14.81 -2.65
C GLU A 23 -3.25 -15.53 -1.62
N ALA A 24 -2.70 -15.85 -0.44
CA ALA A 24 -3.45 -16.45 0.65
C ALA A 24 -4.55 -15.52 1.20
N ILE A 25 -4.27 -14.22 1.35
CA ILE A 25 -5.28 -13.21 1.72
C ILE A 25 -6.41 -13.18 0.67
N GLY A 26 -6.05 -13.10 -0.61
CA GLY A 26 -7.02 -13.06 -1.72
C GLY A 26 -7.90 -14.32 -1.79
N ALA A 27 -7.37 -15.49 -1.41
CA ALA A 27 -8.13 -16.74 -1.34
C ALA A 27 -9.03 -16.83 -0.11
N ALA A 28 -8.68 -16.15 1.00
CA ALA A 28 -9.39 -16.23 2.26
C ALA A 28 -10.52 -15.21 2.40
N LEU A 29 -10.38 -14.03 1.78
CA LEU A 29 -11.35 -12.94 1.89
C LEU A 29 -12.35 -12.95 0.73
N PRO A 30 -13.61 -12.53 0.97
CA PRO A 30 -14.57 -12.28 -0.11
C PRO A 30 -14.03 -11.23 -1.09
N ALA A 31 -14.28 -11.39 -2.40
CA ALA A 31 -13.77 -10.48 -3.43
C ALA A 31 -14.23 -9.02 -3.26
N ALA A 32 -15.39 -8.81 -2.63
CA ALA A 32 -15.94 -7.48 -2.33
C ALA A 32 -15.45 -6.90 -1.00
N ASP A 33 -14.64 -7.63 -0.22
CA ASP A 33 -14.04 -7.12 1.00
C ASP A 33 -13.03 -6.01 0.69
N GLY A 34 -13.10 -4.90 1.41
CA GLY A 34 -12.25 -3.74 1.15
C GLY A 34 -10.74 -4.04 1.24
N LEU A 35 -10.32 -4.91 2.16
CA LEU A 35 -8.92 -5.35 2.22
C LEU A 35 -8.56 -6.24 1.02
N ALA A 36 -9.49 -7.10 0.55
CA ALA A 36 -9.26 -7.90 -0.65
C ALA A 36 -9.15 -7.03 -1.91
N CYS A 37 -9.90 -5.93 -1.99
CA CYS A 37 -9.79 -4.96 -3.08
C CYS A 37 -8.40 -4.33 -3.15
N PHE A 38 -7.88 -3.82 -2.02
CA PHE A 38 -6.52 -3.31 -1.95
C PHE A 38 -5.48 -4.40 -2.23
N ASN A 39 -5.61 -5.56 -1.59
CA ASN A 39 -4.67 -6.68 -1.72
C ASN A 39 -4.48 -7.13 -3.18
N ARG A 40 -5.56 -7.20 -3.95
CA ARG A 40 -5.52 -7.58 -5.38
C ARG A 40 -4.65 -6.63 -6.18
N MET A 41 -4.80 -5.33 -5.99
CA MET A 41 -4.01 -4.31 -6.65
C MET A 41 -2.53 -4.36 -6.21
N TYR A 42 -2.29 -4.44 -4.90
CA TYR A 42 -0.93 -4.48 -4.36
C TYR A 42 -0.19 -5.76 -4.78
N LEU A 43 -0.88 -6.89 -4.87
CA LEU A 43 -0.32 -8.14 -5.40
C LEU A 43 0.20 -7.96 -6.84
N GLN A 44 -0.58 -7.33 -7.71
CA GLN A 44 -0.19 -7.09 -9.09
C GLN A 44 1.09 -6.24 -9.18
N VAL A 45 1.16 -5.15 -8.40
CA VAL A 45 2.36 -4.30 -8.32
C VAL A 45 3.56 -5.09 -7.81
N THR A 46 3.41 -5.85 -6.72
CA THR A 46 4.49 -6.62 -6.11
C THR A 46 5.02 -7.72 -7.05
N GLN A 47 4.16 -8.35 -7.85
CA GLN A 47 4.56 -9.32 -8.87
C GLN A 47 5.41 -8.67 -9.96
N THR A 48 5.06 -7.47 -10.41
CA THR A 48 5.84 -6.70 -11.40
C THR A 48 7.22 -6.33 -10.83
N VAL A 49 7.27 -5.72 -9.65
CA VAL A 49 8.54 -5.37 -8.97
C VAL A 49 9.40 -6.60 -8.75
N GLY A 50 8.82 -7.73 -8.31
CA GLY A 50 9.52 -8.99 -8.11
C GLY A 50 10.18 -9.54 -9.37
N THR A 51 9.52 -9.38 -10.53
CA THR A 51 10.08 -9.76 -11.83
C THR A 51 11.29 -8.91 -12.18
N ASP A 52 11.22 -7.61 -12.00
CA ASP A 52 12.26 -6.65 -12.37
C ASP A 52 13.48 -6.72 -11.43
N LEU A 53 13.27 -7.07 -10.16
CA LEU A 53 14.37 -7.38 -9.23
C LEU A 53 15.25 -8.50 -9.76
N GLY A 54 14.66 -9.53 -10.40
CA GLY A 54 15.39 -10.66 -10.99
C GLY A 54 16.13 -10.33 -12.30
N GLN A 55 15.82 -9.21 -12.94
CA GLN A 55 16.37 -8.85 -14.27
C GLN A 55 17.47 -7.79 -14.24
N GLY A 56 17.92 -7.36 -13.06
CA GLY A 56 18.96 -6.32 -12.93
C GLY A 56 18.50 -4.92 -13.30
N PHE A 57 17.22 -4.65 -13.21
CA PHE A 57 16.60 -3.35 -13.48
C PHE A 57 17.04 -2.28 -12.46
N PHE A 58 17.23 -2.66 -11.22
CA PHE A 58 17.65 -1.77 -10.14
C PHE A 58 19.16 -1.73 -9.98
N ALA A 59 19.71 -0.57 -9.66
CA ALA A 59 21.13 -0.40 -9.39
C ALA A 59 21.52 -0.94 -8.00
N ASP A 60 20.61 -0.86 -7.02
CA ASP A 60 20.74 -1.48 -5.69
C ASP A 60 19.57 -2.45 -5.42
N PRO A 61 19.63 -3.67 -5.96
CA PRO A 61 18.59 -4.67 -5.76
C PRO A 61 18.47 -5.13 -4.29
N ALA A 62 19.53 -4.99 -3.48
CA ALA A 62 19.48 -5.36 -2.07
C ALA A 62 18.62 -4.35 -1.27
N PHE A 63 18.78 -3.06 -1.55
CA PHE A 63 17.94 -2.01 -1.00
C PHE A 63 16.47 -2.20 -1.42
N MET A 64 16.20 -2.38 -2.71
CA MET A 64 14.84 -2.53 -3.22
C MET A 64 14.15 -3.79 -2.69
N THR A 65 14.86 -4.92 -2.60
CA THR A 65 14.34 -6.15 -1.99
C THR A 65 13.99 -5.94 -0.51
N SER A 66 14.88 -5.31 0.25
CA SER A 66 14.65 -5.03 1.67
C SER A 66 13.49 -4.06 1.87
N LEU A 67 13.39 -3.03 1.01
CA LEU A 67 12.29 -2.07 1.02
C LEU A 67 10.94 -2.76 0.77
N ASP A 68 10.84 -3.58 -0.27
CA ASP A 68 9.61 -4.29 -0.61
C ASP A 68 9.16 -5.21 0.53
N VAL A 69 10.08 -5.97 1.13
CA VAL A 69 9.80 -6.85 2.26
C VAL A 69 9.33 -6.07 3.50
N ASN A 70 10.00 -4.97 3.85
CA ASN A 70 9.61 -4.14 4.99
C ASN A 70 8.25 -3.48 4.75
N PHE A 71 8.01 -3.02 3.54
CA PHE A 71 6.77 -2.36 3.12
C PHE A 71 5.60 -3.35 3.19
N ALA A 72 5.72 -4.54 2.60
CA ALA A 72 4.69 -5.57 2.66
C ALA A 72 4.39 -6.03 4.11
N ASN A 73 5.39 -6.13 4.97
CA ASN A 73 5.19 -6.51 6.37
C ASN A 73 4.32 -5.52 7.15
N LEU A 74 4.37 -4.22 6.82
CA LEU A 74 3.51 -3.20 7.44
C LEU A 74 2.04 -3.42 7.06
N TYR A 75 1.76 -3.69 5.79
CA TYR A 75 0.42 -4.08 5.35
C TYR A 75 -0.08 -5.34 6.05
N PHE A 76 0.73 -6.39 6.09
CA PHE A 76 0.33 -7.65 6.75
C PHE A 76 0.10 -7.47 8.26
N ALA A 77 0.81 -6.56 8.90
CA ALA A 77 0.53 -6.20 10.29
C ALA A 77 -0.85 -5.53 10.45
N ALA A 78 -1.21 -4.63 9.53
CA ALA A 78 -2.52 -3.98 9.51
C ALA A 78 -3.65 -4.97 9.19
N GLU A 79 -3.44 -5.88 8.23
CA GLU A 79 -4.38 -6.95 7.87
C GLU A 79 -4.68 -7.87 9.06
N ARG A 80 -3.64 -8.39 9.73
CA ARG A 80 -3.80 -9.23 10.93
C ARG A 80 -4.54 -8.52 12.06
N ALA A 81 -4.33 -7.21 12.19
CA ALA A 81 -4.99 -6.39 13.20
C ALA A 81 -6.46 -6.08 12.86
N ALA A 82 -6.90 -6.24 11.60
CA ALA A 82 -8.21 -5.80 11.12
C ALA A 82 -9.40 -6.45 11.85
N GLY A 83 -9.20 -7.61 12.47
CA GLY A 83 -10.20 -8.26 13.34
C GLY A 83 -10.36 -7.62 14.72
N THR A 84 -9.47 -6.69 15.10
CA THR A 84 -9.48 -6.01 16.41
C THR A 84 -9.30 -4.50 16.20
N PRO A 85 -10.39 -3.72 16.05
CA PRO A 85 -10.32 -2.31 15.63
C PRO A 85 -9.35 -1.43 16.43
N ALA A 86 -9.19 -1.67 17.73
CA ALA A 86 -8.27 -0.93 18.58
C ALA A 86 -6.78 -1.21 18.29
N ALA A 87 -6.47 -2.36 17.68
CA ALA A 87 -5.11 -2.76 17.32
C ALA A 87 -4.70 -2.29 15.90
N VAL A 88 -5.66 -1.87 15.08
CA VAL A 88 -5.39 -1.41 13.71
C VAL A 88 -4.64 -0.07 13.74
N PRO A 89 -3.50 0.07 13.02
CA PRO A 89 -2.83 1.36 12.87
C PRO A 89 -3.80 2.43 12.40
N LEU A 90 -3.69 3.65 12.94
CA LEU A 90 -4.66 4.73 12.70
C LEU A 90 -4.88 5.00 11.19
N ALA A 91 -3.81 4.98 10.39
CA ALA A 91 -3.88 5.18 8.94
C ALA A 91 -4.77 4.14 8.22
N TRP A 92 -4.79 2.88 8.70
CA TRP A 92 -5.55 1.77 8.15
C TRP A 92 -6.96 1.62 8.72
N ARG A 93 -7.23 2.29 9.84
CA ARG A 93 -8.48 2.13 10.58
C ARG A 93 -9.74 2.41 9.74
N PRO A 94 -9.80 3.47 8.90
CA PRO A 94 -10.98 3.72 8.07
C PRO A 94 -11.31 2.55 7.13
N LEU A 95 -10.30 1.98 6.47
CA LEU A 95 -10.49 0.83 5.59
C LEU A 95 -10.96 -0.40 6.39
N ALA A 96 -10.33 -0.70 7.52
CA ALA A 96 -10.72 -1.84 8.36
C ALA A 96 -12.13 -1.74 8.93
N GLU A 97 -12.57 -0.52 9.31
CA GLU A 97 -13.91 -0.25 9.83
C GLU A 97 -15.00 -0.38 8.75
N LEU A 98 -14.70 0.05 7.53
CA LEU A 98 -15.68 0.17 6.46
C LEU A 98 -15.60 -0.94 5.40
N ARG A 99 -14.69 -1.89 5.52
CA ARG A 99 -14.36 -2.92 4.52
C ARG A 99 -15.53 -3.75 3.99
N GLY A 100 -16.64 -3.83 4.72
CA GLY A 100 -17.85 -4.55 4.34
C GLY A 100 -19.06 -3.64 4.12
N THR A 101 -18.87 -2.33 4.05
CA THR A 101 -19.97 -1.36 3.92
C THR A 101 -20.51 -1.34 2.50
N ALA A 102 -21.82 -1.53 2.35
CA ALA A 102 -22.50 -1.44 1.07
C ALA A 102 -22.52 0.01 0.56
N GLY A 103 -22.48 0.20 -0.75
CA GLY A 103 -22.49 1.54 -1.39
C GLY A 103 -21.12 2.20 -1.45
N ILE A 104 -20.05 1.50 -1.06
CA ILE A 104 -18.67 1.91 -1.32
C ILE A 104 -18.13 1.02 -2.43
N GLU A 105 -17.64 1.62 -3.50
CA GLU A 105 -17.16 0.89 -4.66
C GLU A 105 -15.80 0.21 -4.40
N PRO A 106 -15.53 -0.96 -5.03
CA PRO A 106 -14.27 -1.68 -4.86
C PRO A 106 -13.02 -0.83 -5.09
N ILE A 107 -13.04 0.09 -6.04
CA ILE A 107 -11.94 1.00 -6.34
C ILE A 107 -11.68 1.99 -5.19
N GLN A 108 -12.72 2.45 -4.50
CA GLN A 108 -12.57 3.36 -3.34
C GLN A 108 -11.82 2.66 -2.21
N PHE A 109 -12.11 1.38 -1.96
CA PHE A 109 -11.36 0.57 -1.01
C PHE A 109 -9.90 0.39 -1.42
N ALA A 110 -9.65 0.11 -2.70
CA ALA A 110 -8.29 -0.02 -3.22
C ALA A 110 -7.51 1.29 -3.04
N LEU A 111 -8.09 2.44 -3.40
CA LEU A 111 -7.49 3.77 -3.24
C LEU A 111 -7.24 4.12 -1.75
N ALA A 112 -8.18 3.79 -0.86
CA ALA A 112 -8.00 4.03 0.58
C ALA A 112 -6.86 3.18 1.17
N GLY A 113 -6.72 1.93 0.72
CA GLY A 113 -5.59 1.06 1.08
C GLY A 113 -4.27 1.60 0.55
N MET A 114 -4.22 2.05 -0.72
CA MET A 114 -3.05 2.69 -1.29
C MET A 114 -2.67 3.96 -0.53
N ASN A 115 -3.65 4.80 -0.19
CA ASN A 115 -3.41 6.00 0.61
C ASN A 115 -2.77 5.66 1.95
N ALA A 116 -3.28 4.66 2.67
CA ALA A 116 -2.72 4.20 3.94
C ALA A 116 -1.30 3.66 3.75
N HIS A 117 -1.10 2.82 2.75
CA HIS A 117 0.17 2.14 2.50
C HIS A 117 1.25 3.10 2.01
N ILE A 118 0.98 3.96 1.02
CA ILE A 118 1.98 4.88 0.47
C ILE A 118 2.25 6.04 1.42
N ASN A 119 1.22 6.74 1.91
CA ASN A 119 1.44 7.96 2.68
C ASN A 119 1.91 7.70 4.12
N HIS A 120 1.59 6.53 4.71
CA HIS A 120 1.99 6.21 6.09
C HIS A 120 3.07 5.13 6.15
N ASP A 121 2.89 3.98 5.48
CA ASP A 121 3.78 2.84 5.69
C ASP A 121 5.09 2.98 4.90
N LEU A 122 5.05 3.55 3.69
CA LEU A 122 6.25 3.66 2.85
C LEU A 122 7.37 4.50 3.49
N PRO A 123 7.11 5.65 4.13
CA PRO A 123 8.15 6.38 4.86
C PRO A 123 8.78 5.55 5.99
N LEU A 124 7.97 4.74 6.68
CA LEU A 124 8.44 3.86 7.75
C LEU A 124 9.29 2.71 7.20
N ALA A 125 8.87 2.11 6.09
CA ALA A 125 9.62 1.06 5.41
C ALA A 125 10.98 1.57 4.92
N LEU A 126 11.03 2.77 4.33
CA LEU A 126 12.27 3.42 3.88
C LEU A 126 13.26 3.61 5.03
N VAL A 127 12.82 4.20 6.14
CA VAL A 127 13.67 4.42 7.33
C VAL A 127 14.13 3.09 7.93
N THR A 128 13.25 2.11 7.99
CA THR A 128 13.58 0.76 8.49
C THR A 128 14.62 0.09 7.61
N THR A 129 14.45 0.15 6.29
CA THR A 129 15.39 -0.41 5.32
C THR A 129 16.76 0.24 5.42
N CYS A 130 16.82 1.57 5.42
CA CYS A 130 18.08 2.29 5.59
C CYS A 130 18.77 1.94 6.91
N THR A 131 18.01 1.82 8.00
CA THR A 131 18.55 1.43 9.31
C THR A 131 19.14 0.01 9.28
N GLN A 132 18.44 -0.94 8.68
CA GLN A 132 18.88 -2.35 8.58
C GLN A 132 20.14 -2.50 7.74
N LEU A 133 20.25 -1.73 6.66
CA LEU A 133 21.38 -1.78 5.74
C LEU A 133 22.55 -0.89 6.17
N GLY A 134 22.39 -0.07 7.21
CA GLY A 134 23.41 0.88 7.65
C GLY A 134 23.66 2.02 6.66
N THR A 135 22.64 2.41 5.90
CA THR A 135 22.67 3.48 4.90
C THR A 135 21.70 4.62 5.28
N ALA A 136 21.65 5.68 4.47
CA ALA A 136 20.68 6.76 4.61
C ALA A 136 19.78 6.84 3.35
N PRO A 137 18.58 7.45 3.42
CA PRO A 137 17.75 7.68 2.24
C PRO A 137 18.46 8.44 1.11
N SER A 138 19.40 9.32 1.47
CA SER A 138 20.20 10.13 0.52
C SER A 138 21.39 9.37 -0.12
N ASP A 139 21.67 8.12 0.29
CA ASP A 139 22.83 7.40 -0.17
C ASP A 139 22.64 6.74 -1.54
N GLY A 140 23.70 6.74 -2.31
CA GLY A 140 23.84 5.97 -3.54
C GLY A 140 22.71 6.17 -4.56
N ALA A 141 22.19 5.05 -5.09
CA ALA A 141 21.18 5.03 -6.12
C ALA A 141 19.74 4.89 -5.55
N HIS A 142 19.57 4.93 -4.24
CA HIS A 142 18.30 4.60 -3.57
C HIS A 142 17.11 5.39 -4.13
N PHE A 143 17.25 6.72 -4.25
CA PHE A 143 16.16 7.55 -4.80
C PHE A 143 15.90 7.26 -6.28
N ALA A 144 16.94 7.08 -7.07
CA ALA A 144 16.79 6.76 -8.49
C ALA A 144 16.13 5.40 -8.71
N ASP A 145 16.47 4.39 -7.91
CA ASP A 145 15.82 3.08 -7.96
C ASP A 145 14.38 3.15 -7.43
N PHE A 146 14.13 3.94 -6.40
CA PHE A 146 12.78 4.20 -5.92
C PHE A 146 11.88 4.82 -7.00
N GLN A 147 12.39 5.81 -7.77
CA GLN A 147 11.66 6.44 -8.87
C GLN A 147 11.41 5.49 -10.06
N LYS A 148 12.26 4.48 -10.29
CA LYS A 148 12.00 3.48 -11.34
C LYS A 148 10.69 2.73 -11.14
N VAL A 149 10.26 2.56 -9.88
CA VAL A 149 8.96 1.94 -9.57
C VAL A 149 7.80 2.78 -10.07
N ASP A 150 7.95 4.11 -10.18
CA ASP A 150 6.89 4.99 -10.71
C ASP A 150 6.54 4.63 -12.15
N ALA A 151 7.54 4.35 -12.99
CA ALA A 151 7.32 3.90 -14.36
C ALA A 151 6.62 2.53 -14.44
N LEU A 152 6.86 1.64 -13.48
CA LEU A 152 6.17 0.35 -13.38
C LEU A 152 4.71 0.53 -12.95
N LEU A 153 4.44 1.47 -12.05
CA LEU A 153 3.09 1.82 -11.62
C LEU A 153 2.29 2.48 -12.75
N ASP A 154 2.90 3.42 -13.48
CA ASP A 154 2.28 4.06 -14.64
C ASP A 154 1.92 3.03 -15.71
N ALA A 155 2.81 2.07 -15.99
CA ALA A 155 2.54 1.00 -16.95
C ALA A 155 1.41 0.05 -16.49
N ALA A 156 1.25 -0.15 -15.19
CA ALA A 156 0.23 -1.02 -14.60
C ALA A 156 -1.11 -0.31 -14.39
N GLU A 157 -1.16 1.03 -14.44
CA GLU A 157 -2.34 1.83 -14.08
C GLU A 157 -3.60 1.44 -14.85
N GLU A 158 -3.47 1.26 -16.18
CA GLU A 158 -4.62 0.92 -17.04
C GLU A 158 -5.16 -0.49 -16.76
N ASP A 159 -4.27 -1.45 -16.51
CA ASP A 159 -4.67 -2.82 -16.17
C ASP A 159 -5.29 -2.89 -14.77
N ILE A 160 -4.78 -2.10 -13.84
CA ILE A 160 -5.36 -1.95 -12.50
C ILE A 160 -6.78 -1.36 -12.61
N LYS A 161 -6.97 -0.28 -13.35
CA LYS A 161 -8.30 0.32 -13.61
C LYS A 161 -9.26 -0.71 -14.19
N LYS A 162 -8.87 -1.39 -15.25
CA LYS A 162 -9.68 -2.45 -15.90
C LYS A 162 -10.06 -3.57 -14.93
N SER A 163 -9.20 -3.90 -13.97
CA SER A 163 -9.49 -4.96 -12.98
C SER A 163 -10.65 -4.62 -12.04
N PHE A 164 -11.03 -3.34 -11.95
CA PHE A 164 -12.16 -2.84 -11.18
C PHE A 164 -13.40 -2.53 -12.03
N GLU A 165 -13.30 -2.51 -13.37
CA GLU A 165 -14.42 -2.24 -14.28
C GLU A 165 -15.36 -3.45 -14.48
N THR A 166 -15.21 -4.55 -13.75
CA THR A 166 -15.94 -5.78 -13.97
C THR A 166 -17.36 -5.77 -13.39
N ALA A 167 -18.31 -5.17 -14.12
CA ALA A 167 -19.69 -5.68 -14.29
C ALA A 167 -20.36 -4.94 -15.45
N PRO A 168 -20.60 -5.56 -16.62
CA PRO A 168 -21.13 -4.87 -17.79
C PRO A 168 -22.61 -4.48 -17.73
N GLU A 169 -23.33 -4.73 -16.66
CA GLU A 169 -24.80 -4.64 -16.69
C GLU A 169 -25.47 -3.59 -15.80
N LEU A 170 -24.73 -2.82 -14.98
CA LEU A 170 -25.35 -1.79 -14.09
C LEU A 170 -24.54 -0.50 -13.95
N ALA A 171 -23.72 -0.13 -14.91
CA ALA A 171 -23.05 1.15 -14.92
C ALA A 171 -24.04 2.27 -15.22
N ILE A 172 -24.68 2.83 -14.20
CA ILE A 172 -25.35 4.11 -14.32
C ILE A 172 -24.23 5.16 -14.43
N ASP A 173 -24.18 5.85 -15.56
CA ASP A 173 -23.14 6.80 -16.01
C ASP A 173 -22.55 7.77 -14.96
N HIS A 174 -23.31 8.08 -13.92
CA HIS A 174 -22.90 9.03 -12.87
C HIS A 174 -21.91 8.44 -11.84
N HIS A 175 -21.97 7.14 -11.56
CA HIS A 175 -21.07 6.49 -10.61
C HIS A 175 -19.66 6.31 -11.19
N LEU A 176 -19.55 5.95 -12.47
CA LEU A 176 -18.26 5.82 -13.17
C LEU A 176 -17.51 7.14 -13.21
N GLN A 177 -18.20 8.24 -13.46
CA GLN A 177 -17.58 9.58 -13.54
C GLN A 177 -17.04 10.06 -12.18
N ALA A 178 -17.70 9.73 -11.07
CA ALA A 178 -17.21 10.04 -9.73
C ALA A 178 -15.96 9.20 -9.37
N VAL A 179 -15.94 7.93 -9.77
CA VAL A 179 -14.80 7.02 -9.60
C VAL A 179 -13.62 7.44 -10.47
N ASP A 180 -13.87 7.76 -11.75
CA ASP A 180 -12.84 8.25 -12.68
C ASP A 180 -12.21 9.54 -12.18
N ASN A 181 -12.99 10.45 -11.62
CA ASN A 181 -12.49 11.69 -11.02
C ASN A 181 -11.64 11.43 -9.77
N LEU A 182 -12.02 10.45 -8.92
CA LEU A 182 -11.22 10.05 -7.75
C LEU A 182 -9.87 9.45 -8.17
N VAL A 183 -9.88 8.58 -9.17
CA VAL A 183 -8.65 7.97 -9.72
C VAL A 183 -7.77 9.01 -10.41
N ALA A 184 -8.36 9.91 -11.21
CA ALA A 184 -7.64 10.97 -11.90
C ALA A 184 -7.04 12.02 -10.95
N CYS A 185 -7.65 12.24 -9.78
CA CYS A 185 -7.14 13.15 -8.75
C CYS A 185 -6.03 12.53 -7.89
N TRP A 186 -5.83 11.20 -7.95
CA TRP A 186 -4.86 10.52 -7.12
C TRP A 186 -3.56 10.24 -7.88
N ALA A 187 -2.64 11.19 -7.79
CA ALA A 187 -1.32 11.07 -8.40
C ALA A 187 -0.42 10.17 -7.50
N ILE A 188 -0.35 8.87 -7.82
CA ILE A 188 0.48 7.88 -7.11
C ILE A 188 1.92 8.36 -6.98
N ASN A 189 2.51 8.88 -8.07
CA ASN A 189 3.89 9.34 -8.11
C ASN A 189 4.10 10.51 -7.13
N SER A 190 3.16 11.47 -7.06
CA SER A 190 3.24 12.57 -6.10
C SER A 190 3.12 12.10 -4.65
N ALA A 191 2.29 11.08 -4.38
CA ALA A 191 2.19 10.49 -3.05
C ALA A 191 3.48 9.76 -2.66
N ARG A 192 4.14 9.08 -3.61
CA ARG A 192 5.42 8.42 -3.39
C ARG A 192 6.56 9.42 -3.17
N ASP A 193 6.61 10.51 -3.93
CA ASP A 193 7.57 11.60 -3.72
C ASP A 193 7.41 12.21 -2.33
N LEU A 194 6.18 12.44 -1.88
CA LEU A 194 5.90 12.93 -0.53
C LEU A 194 6.32 11.88 0.52
N ALA A 195 6.09 10.60 0.28
CA ALA A 195 6.53 9.53 1.17
C ALA A 195 8.06 9.50 1.33
N TRP A 196 8.81 9.72 0.24
CA TRP A 196 10.26 9.85 0.28
C TRP A 196 10.71 11.05 1.13
N GLN A 197 10.07 12.21 0.95
CA GLN A 197 10.36 13.41 1.75
C GLN A 197 10.05 13.17 3.23
N ASN A 198 8.92 12.53 3.55
CA ASN A 198 8.54 12.16 4.90
C ASN A 198 9.54 11.17 5.52
N ALA A 199 10.09 10.24 4.74
CA ALA A 199 11.16 9.36 5.18
C ALA A 199 12.43 10.14 5.54
N GLY A 200 12.79 11.18 4.77
CA GLY A 200 13.88 12.10 5.09
C GLY A 200 13.66 12.79 6.44
N VAL A 201 12.46 13.32 6.68
CA VAL A 201 12.11 13.94 7.98
C VAL A 201 12.21 12.93 9.12
N LEU A 202 11.67 11.72 8.95
CA LEU A 202 11.74 10.65 9.94
C LEU A 202 13.18 10.21 10.22
N TRP A 203 14.04 10.22 9.18
CA TRP A 203 15.45 9.91 9.32
C TRP A 203 16.17 10.94 10.16
N GLU A 204 15.92 12.23 9.96
CA GLU A 204 16.47 13.29 10.80
C GLU A 204 15.96 13.22 12.25
N LEU A 205 14.71 12.81 12.43
CA LEU A 205 14.09 12.64 13.76
C LEU A 205 14.46 11.31 14.44
N ARG A 206 15.27 10.43 13.84
CA ARG A 206 15.54 9.07 14.36
C ARG A 206 16.08 9.03 15.80
N ASN A 207 16.81 10.08 16.19
CA ASN A 207 17.38 10.24 17.54
C ASN A 207 16.52 11.15 18.46
N ASN A 208 15.34 11.59 17.98
CA ASN A 208 14.40 12.41 18.75
C ASN A 208 13.06 11.67 18.86
N PRO A 209 12.88 10.81 19.88
CA PRO A 209 11.67 9.97 19.98
C PRO A 209 10.38 10.79 20.13
N VAL A 210 10.43 11.95 20.78
CA VAL A 210 9.24 12.82 20.94
C VAL A 210 8.86 13.45 19.61
N GLY A 211 9.81 14.08 18.91
CA GLY A 211 9.56 14.68 17.62
C GLY A 211 9.11 13.66 16.58
N ARG A 212 9.75 12.47 16.58
CA ARG A 212 9.37 11.35 15.72
C ARG A 212 7.93 10.88 16.00
N GLY A 213 7.56 10.75 17.27
CA GLY A 213 6.21 10.34 17.67
C GLY A 213 5.16 11.34 17.19
N LEU A 214 5.34 12.63 17.46
CA LEU A 214 4.42 13.69 17.01
C LEU A 214 4.28 13.74 15.48
N PHE A 215 5.37 13.55 14.75
CA PHE A 215 5.34 13.52 13.29
C PHE A 215 4.53 12.32 12.77
N LEU A 216 4.76 11.13 13.33
CA LEU A 216 4.03 9.91 12.95
C LEU A 216 2.54 10.00 13.29
N ASP A 217 2.18 10.55 14.46
CA ASP A 217 0.79 10.75 14.84
C ASP A 217 0.07 11.70 13.86
N GLY A 218 0.74 12.79 13.48
CA GLY A 218 0.22 13.73 12.47
C GLY A 218 0.05 13.09 11.11
N LEU A 219 1.05 12.32 10.65
CA LEU A 219 1.01 11.60 9.38
C LEU A 219 -0.12 10.57 9.37
N ALA A 220 -0.25 9.77 10.41
CA ALA A 220 -1.30 8.76 10.54
C ALA A 220 -2.70 9.39 10.57
N ALA A 221 -2.88 10.52 11.28
CA ALA A 221 -4.16 11.21 11.35
C ALA A 221 -4.57 11.83 10.00
N ALA A 222 -3.63 12.49 9.29
CA ALA A 222 -3.88 13.05 7.97
C ALA A 222 -4.24 11.96 6.95
N THR A 223 -3.51 10.84 6.97
CA THR A 223 -3.77 9.68 6.12
C THR A 223 -5.13 9.06 6.40
N ALA A 224 -5.49 8.90 7.67
CA ALA A 224 -6.81 8.36 8.05
C ALA A 224 -7.95 9.28 7.60
N LEU A 225 -7.79 10.60 7.72
CA LEU A 225 -8.78 11.57 7.24
C LEU A 225 -8.98 11.46 5.72
N ALA A 226 -7.90 11.40 4.95
CA ALA A 226 -7.95 11.22 3.51
C ALA A 226 -8.65 9.89 3.12
N SER A 227 -8.33 8.78 3.81
CA SER A 227 -9.02 7.50 3.58
C SER A 227 -10.53 7.58 3.88
N ARG A 228 -10.95 8.31 4.91
CA ARG A 228 -12.39 8.49 5.19
C ARG A 228 -13.11 9.24 4.08
N LEU A 229 -12.47 10.24 3.46
CA LEU A 229 -13.04 10.97 2.32
C LEU A 229 -13.17 10.07 1.10
N LEU A 230 -12.17 9.22 0.83
CA LEU A 230 -12.23 8.22 -0.25
C LEU A 230 -13.34 7.18 -0.03
N LEU A 231 -13.62 6.79 1.21
CA LEU A 231 -14.60 5.77 1.59
C LEU A 231 -16.00 6.35 1.86
N THR A 232 -16.35 7.45 1.24
CA THR A 232 -17.71 7.99 1.30
C THR A 232 -18.59 7.24 0.30
N ALA A 233 -19.75 6.74 0.75
CA ALA A 233 -20.73 6.12 -0.14
C ALA A 233 -21.19 7.11 -1.22
N VAL A 234 -21.28 6.67 -2.47
CA VAL A 234 -21.63 7.48 -3.65
C VAL A 234 -23.08 7.25 -4.02
#